data_5b2467c9d7dbff7d9f3fe09f8d135f77
#
_entry.id   5b2467c9d7dbff7d9f3fe09f8d135f77
#
_cell.length_a   1.000
_cell.length_b   1.000
_cell.length_c   1.000
_cell.angle_alpha   90.00
_cell.angle_beta   90.00
_cell.angle_gamma   90.00
#
_symmetry.space_group_name_H-M   'P 1'
#
loop_
_entity.id
_entity.type
_entity.pdbx_description
1 polymer ?
#
loop_
_entity_poly.entity_id
_entity_poly.type
_entity_poly.pdbx_seq_one_letter_code
_entity_poly.pdbx_strand_id
1 'polypeptide(L)'
;AYSQQNEWENPVKYEWNKEQPHTDFMIYDRSGDAIKDEYELSPWYKSLNGKWKFIYSPAIDKSEKQFYRMDLSNDYWSDIEVPSNWELQGFGEPIIRNIQYVFSPNPPYIDVENPVGTYRKTFTVPSDWQNKEVMLHFGSITGYAQIYVNGQKVGMTKASKTPAEF
;
A
#
# COMPACT_ATOMS: atom_id res chain seq x y z
N ALA A 1 -6.04 -3.37 32.97
CA ALA A 1 -5.93 -2.43 31.85
C ALA A 1 -5.67 -3.27 30.58
N TYR A 2 -6.62 -3.32 29.65
CA TYR A 2 -6.35 -3.89 28.33
C TYR A 2 -5.32 -2.98 27.69
N SER A 3 -4.12 -3.49 27.42
CA SER A 3 -3.16 -2.80 26.56
C SER A 3 -3.87 -2.55 25.22
N GLN A 4 -3.77 -1.34 24.70
CA GLN A 4 -4.35 -1.00 23.40
C GLN A 4 -3.71 -1.92 22.36
N GLN A 5 -4.47 -2.89 21.86
CA GLN A 5 -3.99 -3.86 20.89
C GLN A 5 -3.65 -3.14 19.59
N ASN A 6 -2.48 -3.40 19.07
CA ASN A 6 -2.08 -2.82 17.80
C ASN A 6 -3.05 -3.26 16.68
N GLU A 7 -3.27 -2.37 15.72
CA GLU A 7 -4.23 -2.64 14.63
C GLU A 7 -3.87 -3.89 13.82
N TRP A 8 -2.57 -4.13 13.63
CA TRP A 8 -2.07 -5.34 12.92
C TRP A 8 -2.24 -6.64 13.72
N GLU A 9 -2.37 -6.57 15.04
CA GLU A 9 -2.58 -7.72 15.92
C GLU A 9 -4.07 -8.03 16.16
N ASN A 10 -4.98 -7.15 15.78
CA ASN A 10 -6.41 -7.35 15.97
C ASN A 10 -7.00 -8.24 14.86
N PRO A 11 -7.33 -9.52 15.13
CA PRO A 11 -7.80 -10.44 14.09
C PRO A 11 -9.20 -10.11 13.54
N VAL A 12 -9.98 -9.31 14.27
CA VAL A 12 -11.33 -8.91 13.86
C VAL A 12 -11.31 -7.71 12.90
N LYS A 13 -10.30 -6.85 13.04
CA LYS A 13 -10.14 -5.66 12.21
C LYS A 13 -9.18 -5.95 11.05
N TYR A 14 -9.69 -6.48 9.96
CA TYR A 14 -8.88 -6.85 8.78
C TYR A 14 -8.86 -5.78 7.68
N GLU A 15 -9.80 -4.82 7.71
CA GLU A 15 -9.84 -3.68 6.80
C GLU A 15 -10.54 -2.48 7.46
N TRP A 16 -10.28 -1.29 6.94
CA TRP A 16 -10.99 -0.08 7.32
C TRP A 16 -10.99 0.89 6.15
N ASN A 17 -12.17 1.42 5.84
CA ASN A 17 -12.42 2.37 4.76
C ASN A 17 -11.90 1.88 3.40
N LYS A 18 -12.01 0.58 3.16
CA LYS A 18 -11.71 -0.07 1.88
C LYS A 18 -13.02 -0.34 1.16
N GLU A 19 -13.06 -0.09 -0.14
CA GLU A 19 -14.21 -0.41 -0.97
C GLU A 19 -14.51 -1.91 -0.96
N GLN A 20 -15.81 -2.23 -1.12
CA GLN A 20 -16.24 -3.61 -1.22
C GLN A 20 -15.65 -4.25 -2.49
N PRO A 21 -15.25 -5.51 -2.44
CA PRO A 21 -14.73 -6.20 -3.62
C PRO A 21 -15.74 -6.19 -4.77
N HIS A 22 -15.27 -5.83 -5.94
CA HIS A 22 -16.05 -5.84 -7.18
C HIS A 22 -15.18 -6.34 -8.35
N THR A 23 -15.82 -6.60 -9.47
CA THR A 23 -15.10 -6.94 -10.70
C THR A 23 -14.35 -5.72 -11.23
N ASP A 24 -13.11 -5.89 -11.62
CA ASP A 24 -12.33 -4.82 -12.25
C ASP A 24 -12.98 -4.39 -13.57
N PHE A 25 -13.04 -3.08 -13.78
CA PHE A 25 -13.49 -2.49 -15.02
C PHE A 25 -12.81 -1.13 -15.23
N MET A 26 -12.74 -0.69 -16.48
CA MET A 26 -12.25 0.63 -16.83
C MET A 26 -13.26 1.36 -17.70
N ILE A 27 -13.43 2.65 -17.45
CA ILE A 27 -14.31 3.52 -18.20
C ILE A 27 -13.50 4.19 -19.31
N TYR A 28 -14.02 4.18 -20.54
CA TYR A 28 -13.42 4.81 -21.70
C TYR A 28 -14.42 5.73 -22.39
N ASP A 29 -13.93 6.82 -22.94
CA ASP A 29 -14.78 7.77 -23.70
C ASP A 29 -15.10 7.28 -25.13
N ARG A 30 -14.32 6.31 -25.64
CA ARG A 30 -14.46 5.77 -27.00
C ARG A 30 -14.51 4.25 -26.99
N SER A 31 -15.44 3.68 -27.73
CA SER A 31 -15.56 2.23 -27.88
C SER A 31 -14.30 1.56 -28.45
N GLY A 32 -13.58 2.25 -29.37
CA GLY A 32 -12.32 1.75 -29.91
C GLY A 32 -11.21 1.61 -28.88
N ASP A 33 -11.18 2.46 -27.86
CA ASP A 33 -10.21 2.39 -26.77
C ASP A 33 -10.61 1.31 -25.76
N ALA A 34 -11.91 1.16 -25.52
CA ALA A 34 -12.42 0.07 -24.69
C ALA A 34 -12.13 -1.33 -25.26
N ILE A 35 -12.14 -1.47 -26.59
CA ILE A 35 -11.80 -2.75 -27.26
C ILE A 35 -10.32 -3.11 -27.08
N LYS A 36 -9.43 -2.12 -26.97
CA LYS A 36 -8.00 -2.36 -26.75
C LYS A 36 -7.69 -2.78 -25.30
N ASP A 37 -8.53 -2.40 -24.36
CA ASP A 37 -8.39 -2.66 -22.93
C ASP A 37 -7.05 -2.19 -22.33
N GLU A 38 -6.56 -1.05 -22.84
CA GLU A 38 -5.35 -0.39 -22.34
C GLU A 38 -5.76 0.74 -21.40
N TYR A 39 -5.51 0.59 -20.10
CA TYR A 39 -5.98 1.54 -19.07
C TYR A 39 -5.46 2.96 -19.28
N GLU A 40 -4.29 3.10 -19.86
CA GLU A 40 -3.66 4.39 -20.20
C GLU A 40 -4.45 5.20 -21.25
N LEU A 41 -5.33 4.55 -22.00
CA LEU A 41 -6.22 5.23 -22.96
C LEU A 41 -7.47 5.82 -22.29
N SER A 42 -7.70 5.50 -21.04
CA SER A 42 -8.80 6.08 -20.27
C SER A 42 -8.43 7.47 -19.76
N PRO A 43 -9.27 8.49 -19.95
CA PRO A 43 -9.07 9.79 -19.32
C PRO A 43 -9.28 9.77 -17.80
N TRP A 44 -9.84 8.67 -17.28
CA TRP A 44 -10.17 8.48 -15.86
C TRP A 44 -9.12 7.63 -15.13
N TYR A 45 -8.02 7.33 -15.80
CA TYR A 45 -6.93 6.55 -15.21
C TYR A 45 -5.65 7.37 -15.12
N LYS A 46 -4.94 7.21 -14.02
CA LYS A 46 -3.59 7.75 -13.83
C LYS A 46 -2.73 6.74 -13.11
N SER A 47 -1.75 6.20 -13.81
CA SER A 47 -0.78 5.30 -13.20
C SER A 47 0.09 6.04 -12.18
N LEU A 48 0.24 5.44 -11.00
CA LEU A 48 1.20 5.83 -9.97
C LEU A 48 2.42 4.90 -9.94
N ASN A 49 2.53 3.96 -10.87
CA ASN A 49 3.68 3.09 -11.04
C ASN A 49 4.98 3.88 -11.26
N GLY A 50 6.11 3.19 -11.19
CA GLY A 50 7.44 3.76 -11.33
C GLY A 50 8.07 4.12 -10.00
N LYS A 51 8.90 5.14 -9.98
CA LYS A 51 9.75 5.48 -8.84
C LYS A 51 8.99 6.12 -7.69
N TRP A 52 9.20 5.58 -6.47
CA TRP A 52 8.70 6.09 -5.20
C TRP A 52 9.85 6.34 -4.23
N LYS A 53 9.66 7.20 -3.25
CA LYS A 53 10.54 7.30 -2.08
C LYS A 53 10.21 6.19 -1.09
N PHE A 54 11.26 5.61 -0.46
CA PHE A 54 11.14 4.43 0.36
C PHE A 54 12.08 4.42 1.56
N ILE A 55 11.58 3.98 2.71
CA ILE A 55 12.40 3.59 3.86
C ILE A 55 12.08 2.14 4.23
N TYR A 56 13.11 1.33 4.31
CA TYR A 56 13.07 0.02 4.93
C TYR A 56 13.41 0.13 6.41
N SER A 57 12.59 -0.44 7.27
CA SER A 57 12.85 -0.57 8.71
C SER A 57 12.76 -2.04 9.09
N PRO A 58 13.76 -2.62 9.76
CA PRO A 58 13.79 -4.05 10.06
C PRO A 58 12.73 -4.45 11.09
N ALA A 59 12.19 -3.49 11.85
CA ALA A 59 11.16 -3.72 12.86
C ALA A 59 10.25 -2.49 13.01
N ILE A 60 9.04 -2.71 13.52
CA ILE A 60 8.02 -1.66 13.69
C ILE A 60 8.47 -0.56 14.65
N ASP A 61 9.16 -0.90 15.73
CA ASP A 61 9.67 0.08 16.71
C ASP A 61 10.78 0.98 16.13
N LYS A 62 11.47 0.51 15.09
CA LYS A 62 12.52 1.23 14.36
C LYS A 62 11.98 2.02 13.15
N SER A 63 10.68 1.91 12.86
CA SER A 63 10.09 2.62 11.73
C SER A 63 9.91 4.11 12.00
N GLU A 64 9.92 4.92 10.92
CA GLU A 64 9.64 6.36 10.98
C GLU A 64 8.21 6.60 11.53
N LYS A 65 8.12 7.20 12.71
CA LYS A 65 6.83 7.37 13.43
C LYS A 65 5.95 8.47 12.85
N GLN A 66 6.56 9.45 12.19
CA GLN A 66 5.87 10.61 11.64
C GLN A 66 5.87 10.60 10.11
N PHE A 67 6.00 9.42 9.51
CA PHE A 67 6.09 9.23 8.07
C PHE A 67 4.97 9.92 7.28
N TYR A 68 3.79 10.08 7.89
CA TYR A 68 2.61 10.68 7.29
C TYR A 68 2.66 12.21 7.21
N ARG A 69 3.57 12.86 7.92
CA ARG A 69 3.66 14.33 7.91
C ARG A 69 4.08 14.84 6.54
N MET A 70 3.38 15.88 6.08
CA MET A 70 3.66 16.48 4.77
C MET A 70 4.95 17.31 4.76
N ASP A 71 5.35 17.85 5.92
CA ASP A 71 6.54 18.66 6.11
C ASP A 71 7.81 17.82 6.42
N LEU A 72 7.66 16.49 6.54
CA LEU A 72 8.80 15.61 6.72
C LEU A 72 9.61 15.54 5.42
N SER A 73 10.92 15.97 5.45
CA SER A 73 11.82 15.78 4.33
C SER A 73 11.98 14.30 4.01
N ASN A 74 11.99 13.99 2.73
CA ASN A 74 12.26 12.66 2.21
C ASN A 74 13.55 12.59 1.37
N ASP A 75 14.44 13.57 1.52
CA ASP A 75 15.70 13.65 0.76
C ASP A 75 16.64 12.48 1.07
N TYR A 76 16.57 11.95 2.31
CA TYR A 76 17.37 10.82 2.76
C TYR A 76 16.71 9.44 2.47
N TRP A 77 15.50 9.45 1.90
CA TRP A 77 14.80 8.22 1.54
C TRP A 77 15.39 7.64 0.26
N SER A 78 15.50 6.33 0.21
CA SER A 78 15.88 5.62 -1.02
C SER A 78 14.82 5.75 -2.09
N ASP A 79 15.19 5.49 -3.33
CA ASP A 79 14.23 5.28 -4.41
C ASP A 79 13.91 3.79 -4.53
N ILE A 80 12.66 3.47 -4.85
CA ILE A 80 12.19 2.11 -5.13
C ILE A 80 11.24 2.11 -6.33
N GLU A 81 11.35 1.11 -7.19
CA GLU A 81 10.38 0.93 -8.28
C GLU A 81 9.11 0.23 -7.78
N VAL A 82 7.97 0.72 -8.20
CA VAL A 82 6.63 0.18 -7.90
C VAL A 82 5.91 -0.09 -9.22
N PRO A 83 5.31 -1.26 -9.45
CA PRO A 83 5.22 -2.40 -8.53
C PRO A 83 6.50 -3.24 -8.46
N SER A 84 6.85 -3.70 -7.28
CA SER A 84 7.92 -4.68 -7.07
C SER A 84 7.92 -5.23 -5.65
N ASN A 85 8.76 -6.22 -5.39
CA ASN A 85 9.08 -6.65 -4.04
C ASN A 85 10.36 -5.96 -3.60
N TRP A 86 10.40 -5.41 -2.41
CA TRP A 86 11.54 -4.66 -1.90
C TRP A 86 12.80 -5.52 -1.76
N GLU A 87 12.63 -6.82 -1.48
CA GLU A 87 13.74 -7.77 -1.38
C GLU A 87 14.52 -7.90 -2.70
N LEU A 88 13.83 -7.80 -3.84
CA LEU A 88 14.45 -7.81 -5.16
C LEU A 88 15.20 -6.51 -5.50
N GLN A 89 15.00 -5.48 -4.70
CA GLN A 89 15.67 -4.18 -4.84
C GLN A 89 16.72 -3.93 -3.74
N GLY A 90 17.08 -4.99 -3.00
CA GLY A 90 18.17 -4.97 -2.02
C GLY A 90 17.75 -4.52 -0.61
N PHE A 91 16.45 -4.51 -0.30
CA PHE A 91 15.96 -4.19 1.04
C PHE A 91 15.48 -5.47 1.74
N GLY A 92 16.13 -5.80 2.87
CA GLY A 92 15.84 -7.02 3.60
C GLY A 92 16.35 -8.27 2.87
N GLU A 93 15.83 -9.42 3.27
CA GLU A 93 16.20 -10.71 2.71
C GLU A 93 14.96 -11.45 2.20
N PRO A 94 15.05 -12.12 1.02
CA PRO A 94 13.97 -12.96 0.53
C PRO A 94 13.78 -14.17 1.46
N ILE A 95 12.57 -14.35 1.98
CA ILE A 95 12.25 -15.46 2.85
C ILE A 95 11.35 -16.45 2.11
N ILE A 96 11.87 -17.66 1.85
CA ILE A 96 11.11 -18.77 1.27
C ILE A 96 10.44 -19.54 2.40
N ARG A 97 9.11 -19.59 2.41
CA ARG A 97 8.30 -20.14 3.50
C ARG A 97 7.45 -21.30 3.03
N ASN A 98 8.09 -22.38 2.62
CA ASN A 98 7.36 -23.58 2.22
C ASN A 98 7.34 -24.69 3.29
N ILE A 99 8.16 -24.58 4.33
CA ILE A 99 8.35 -25.66 5.33
C ILE A 99 8.23 -25.16 6.78
N GLN A 100 8.61 -23.93 7.09
CA GLN A 100 8.64 -23.41 8.45
C GLN A 100 7.95 -22.05 8.58
N TYR A 101 7.18 -21.92 9.66
CA TYR A 101 6.66 -20.61 10.08
C TYR A 101 7.83 -19.77 10.62
N VAL A 102 7.92 -18.54 10.16
CA VAL A 102 9.01 -17.63 10.58
C VAL A 102 8.73 -17.01 11.95
N PHE A 103 7.47 -16.93 12.32
CA PHE A 103 7.03 -16.37 13.60
C PHE A 103 6.77 -17.49 14.60
N SER A 104 7.04 -17.23 15.89
CA SER A 104 6.58 -18.10 16.96
C SER A 104 5.08 -18.27 16.91
N PRO A 105 4.53 -19.49 17.17
CA PRO A 105 3.09 -19.75 17.06
C PRO A 105 2.31 -19.15 18.24
N ASN A 106 2.20 -17.83 18.29
CA ASN A 106 1.48 -17.06 19.30
C ASN A 106 0.55 -16.02 18.63
N PRO A 107 -0.35 -16.45 17.71
CA PRO A 107 -1.24 -15.51 17.05
C PRO A 107 -2.18 -14.80 18.07
N PRO A 108 -2.49 -13.53 17.89
CA PRO A 108 -2.16 -12.69 16.72
C PRO A 108 -0.84 -11.90 16.86
N TYR A 109 -0.03 -12.22 17.86
CA TYR A 109 1.18 -11.47 18.17
C TYR A 109 2.36 -11.91 17.31
N ILE A 110 3.19 -10.94 16.96
CA ILE A 110 4.46 -11.15 16.25
C ILE A 110 5.56 -10.70 17.21
N ASP A 111 6.30 -11.68 17.73
CA ASP A 111 7.32 -11.51 18.78
C ASP A 111 8.76 -11.48 18.22
N VAL A 112 8.91 -11.45 16.91
CA VAL A 112 10.18 -11.33 16.20
C VAL A 112 10.21 -10.07 15.35
N GLU A 113 11.35 -9.75 14.76
CA GLU A 113 11.47 -8.64 13.83
C GLU A 113 10.44 -8.78 12.68
N ASN A 114 9.66 -7.73 12.51
CA ASN A 114 8.65 -7.64 11.46
C ASN A 114 8.92 -6.38 10.66
N PRO A 115 9.51 -6.50 9.47
CA PRO A 115 9.96 -5.36 8.70
C PRO A 115 8.80 -4.49 8.22
N VAL A 116 9.09 -3.20 8.09
CA VAL A 116 8.15 -2.18 7.62
C VAL A 116 8.75 -1.44 6.43
N GLY A 117 8.00 -1.39 5.33
CA GLY A 117 8.28 -0.53 4.20
C GLY A 117 7.41 0.73 4.27
N THR A 118 8.05 1.89 4.29
CA THR A 118 7.35 3.18 4.19
C THR A 118 7.56 3.75 2.81
N TYR A 119 6.46 3.93 2.07
CA TYR A 119 6.46 4.41 0.70
C TYR A 119 5.87 5.82 0.63
N ARG A 120 6.44 6.69 -0.19
CA ARG A 120 5.90 8.03 -0.43
C ARG A 120 6.00 8.41 -1.90
N LYS A 121 4.91 8.94 -2.44
CA LYS A 121 4.86 9.53 -3.77
C LYS A 121 4.02 10.80 -3.75
N THR A 122 4.51 11.82 -4.45
CA THR A 122 3.73 13.02 -4.75
C THR A 122 3.17 12.90 -6.16
N PHE A 123 1.90 13.23 -6.32
CA PHE A 123 1.24 13.26 -7.62
C PHE A 123 0.19 14.36 -7.66
N THR A 124 -0.21 14.75 -8.87
CA THR A 124 -1.27 15.71 -9.09
C THR A 124 -2.48 15.01 -9.69
N VAL A 125 -3.64 15.23 -9.11
CA VAL A 125 -4.92 14.81 -9.69
C VAL A 125 -5.22 15.70 -10.89
N PRO A 126 -5.62 15.17 -12.06
CA PRO A 126 -6.01 15.95 -13.22
C PRO A 126 -7.15 16.93 -12.90
N SER A 127 -7.09 18.15 -13.47
CA SER A 127 -8.07 19.21 -13.17
C SER A 127 -9.49 18.87 -13.65
N ASP A 128 -9.63 18.07 -14.68
CA ASP A 128 -10.88 17.58 -15.23
C ASP A 128 -11.56 16.50 -14.39
N TRP A 129 -10.85 15.99 -13.36
CA TRP A 129 -11.44 15.12 -12.33
C TRP A 129 -12.09 15.91 -11.19
N GLN A 130 -12.13 17.23 -11.29
CA GLN A 130 -12.79 18.08 -10.30
C GLN A 130 -14.27 17.68 -10.14
N ASN A 131 -14.73 17.57 -8.90
CA ASN A 131 -16.06 17.07 -8.54
C ASN A 131 -16.33 15.61 -8.90
N LYS A 132 -15.28 14.82 -9.13
CA LYS A 132 -15.35 13.37 -9.25
C LYS A 132 -14.91 12.72 -7.94
N GLU A 133 -15.42 11.55 -7.69
CA GLU A 133 -14.87 10.64 -6.70
C GLU A 133 -13.59 10.03 -7.27
N VAL A 134 -12.51 10.08 -6.50
CA VAL A 134 -11.18 9.62 -6.93
C VAL A 134 -10.74 8.50 -6.03
N MET A 135 -10.57 7.32 -6.61
CA MET A 135 -10.18 6.12 -5.90
C MET A 135 -8.68 5.85 -6.07
N LEU A 136 -8.02 5.47 -4.98
CA LEU A 136 -6.67 4.89 -5.02
C LEU A 136 -6.78 3.37 -5.15
N HIS A 137 -6.44 2.85 -6.31
CA HIS A 137 -6.41 1.42 -6.58
C HIS A 137 -5.02 0.84 -6.37
N PHE A 138 -4.94 -0.18 -5.53
CA PHE A 138 -3.76 -1.02 -5.33
C PHE A 138 -4.08 -2.41 -5.88
N GLY A 139 -3.44 -2.82 -6.95
CA GLY A 139 -3.66 -4.13 -7.56
C GLY A 139 -3.24 -5.30 -6.65
N SER A 140 -2.24 -5.08 -5.79
CA SER A 140 -1.83 -6.06 -4.78
C SER A 140 -0.94 -5.40 -3.72
N ILE A 141 -1.20 -5.71 -2.46
CA ILE A 141 -0.34 -5.33 -1.34
C ILE A 141 -0.02 -6.59 -0.55
N THR A 142 1.25 -6.83 -0.24
CA THR A 142 1.65 -7.97 0.61
C THR A 142 1.60 -7.57 2.09
N GLY A 143 0.91 -8.37 2.88
CA GLY A 143 0.80 -8.17 4.33
C GLY A 143 -0.20 -7.11 4.76
N TYR A 144 0.13 -6.40 5.82
CA TYR A 144 -0.66 -5.30 6.37
C TYR A 144 -0.21 -3.97 5.78
N ALA A 145 -1.17 -3.12 5.40
CA ALA A 145 -0.89 -1.78 4.94
C ALA A 145 -1.81 -0.72 5.54
N GLN A 146 -1.25 0.43 5.83
CA GLN A 146 -1.98 1.68 6.12
C GLN A 146 -1.77 2.66 4.99
N ILE A 147 -2.84 3.29 4.55
CA ILE A 147 -2.84 4.25 3.46
C ILE A 147 -3.08 5.66 4.02
N TYR A 148 -2.23 6.58 3.60
CA TYR A 148 -2.32 7.99 3.99
C TYR A 148 -2.32 8.89 2.74
N VAL A 149 -3.16 9.90 2.74
CA VAL A 149 -3.20 10.95 1.73
C VAL A 149 -3.13 12.31 2.42
N ASN A 150 -2.19 13.16 2.01
CA ASN A 150 -1.99 14.50 2.57
C ASN A 150 -1.94 14.52 4.12
N GLY A 151 -1.23 13.55 4.69
CA GLY A 151 -1.04 13.44 6.15
C GLY A 151 -2.18 12.79 6.92
N GLN A 152 -3.28 12.44 6.26
CA GLN A 152 -4.45 11.82 6.87
C GLN A 152 -4.52 10.34 6.51
N LYS A 153 -4.80 9.49 7.50
CA LYS A 153 -5.07 8.07 7.25
C LYS A 153 -6.39 7.92 6.53
N VAL A 154 -6.37 7.32 5.34
CA VAL A 154 -7.55 7.11 4.51
C VAL A 154 -8.02 5.68 4.50
N GLY A 155 -7.18 4.72 4.88
CA GLY A 155 -7.61 3.34 4.95
C GLY A 155 -6.57 2.38 5.48
N MET A 156 -6.95 1.11 5.60
CA MET A 156 -6.05 0.00 5.91
C MET A 156 -6.59 -1.33 5.38
N THR A 157 -5.69 -2.24 5.08
CA THR A 157 -6.02 -3.62 4.69
C THR A 157 -5.02 -4.62 5.25
N LYS A 158 -5.50 -5.83 5.54
CA LYS A 158 -4.72 -7.04 5.83
C LYS A 158 -4.96 -8.14 4.79
N ALA A 159 -5.78 -7.85 3.79
CA ALA A 159 -6.08 -8.79 2.71
C ALA A 159 -4.88 -8.90 1.77
N SER A 160 -3.86 -9.64 2.24
CA SER A 160 -2.59 -9.78 1.55
C SER A 160 -2.76 -10.34 0.13
N LYS A 161 -2.09 -9.72 -0.84
CA LYS A 161 -2.07 -10.09 -2.27
C LYS A 161 -3.43 -10.02 -2.96
N THR A 162 -4.34 -9.21 -2.45
CA THR A 162 -5.62 -8.91 -3.07
C THR A 162 -5.71 -7.43 -3.44
N PRO A 163 -6.53 -7.06 -4.43
CA PRO A 163 -6.79 -5.66 -4.73
C PRO A 163 -7.40 -4.91 -3.56
N ALA A 164 -7.08 -3.62 -3.46
CA ALA A 164 -7.66 -2.74 -2.46
C ALA A 164 -7.86 -1.34 -3.03
N GLU A 165 -9.03 -0.77 -2.78
CA GLU A 165 -9.42 0.58 -3.19
C GLU A 165 -9.84 1.43 -2.01
N PHE A 166 -9.44 2.71 -2.04
CA PHE A 166 -9.65 3.69 -0.98
C PHE A 166 -10.03 5.05 -1.55
#